data_3eb9152e7ea789f87fa29ea74b707693
#
_entry.id   3eb9152e7ea789f87fa29ea74b707693
#
_cell.length_a   1.000
_cell.length_b   1.000
_cell.length_c   1.000
_cell.angle_alpha   90.00
_cell.angle_beta   90.00
_cell.angle_gamma   90.00
#
_symmetry.space_group_name_H-M   'P 1'
#
loop_
_entity.id
_entity.type
_entity.pdbx_description
1 polymer ?
#
loop_
_entity_poly.entity_id
_entity_poly.type
_entity_poly.pdbx_seq_one_letter_code
_entity_poly.pdbx_strand_id
1 'polypeptide(L)'
;SEASSAPEPPPDAELPEAFSLDALVAQLLPKKVRKDATTEPRLLRLTLGLEPLSKVKAATWPAQNDVAREIGISQPQVSRTLSRARERWLRNRNVTRVRDEVAEALRASGGVLAAGDVERLLLAARGSAEEEPARTRHARAVVRAAYETEKGMKEPRWLLHRAGDR
;
A
#
# COMPACT_ATOMS: atom_id res chain seq x y z
N SER A 1 50.19 -1.44 16.99
CA SER A 1 48.82 -0.97 16.97
C SER A 1 48.21 -1.20 15.59
N GLU A 2 47.55 -2.32 15.43
CA GLU A 2 46.80 -2.63 14.23
C GLU A 2 45.41 -1.97 14.33
N ALA A 3 45.20 -0.99 13.46
CA ALA A 3 43.86 -0.44 13.26
C ALA A 3 43.01 -1.51 12.59
N SER A 4 42.08 -2.11 13.32
CA SER A 4 41.08 -3.00 12.78
C SER A 4 40.12 -2.15 11.93
N SER A 5 40.41 -2.14 10.64
CA SER A 5 39.52 -1.61 9.62
C SER A 5 38.33 -2.55 9.51
N ALA A 6 37.14 -2.14 10.00
CA ALA A 6 35.92 -2.85 9.69
C ALA A 6 35.77 -2.86 8.16
N PRO A 7 35.37 -3.99 7.53
CA PRO A 7 35.16 -4.01 6.11
C PRO A 7 34.00 -3.05 5.76
N GLU A 8 34.28 -2.10 4.87
CA GLU A 8 33.23 -1.29 4.26
C GLU A 8 32.19 -2.22 3.61
N PRO A 9 30.90 -2.00 3.83
CA PRO A 9 29.89 -2.74 3.10
C PRO A 9 30.09 -2.49 1.59
N PRO A 10 29.91 -3.52 0.75
CA PRO A 10 30.07 -3.36 -0.69
C PRO A 10 29.13 -2.25 -1.19
N PRO A 11 29.60 -1.38 -2.12
CA PRO A 11 28.87 -0.19 -2.55
C PRO A 11 27.55 -0.46 -3.29
N ASP A 12 27.24 -1.69 -3.62
CA ASP A 12 26.02 -2.11 -4.32
C ASP A 12 25.40 -3.35 -3.68
N ALA A 13 25.05 -3.25 -2.40
CA ALA A 13 24.04 -4.14 -1.88
C ALA A 13 22.70 -3.69 -2.51
N GLU A 14 22.44 -4.15 -3.73
CA GLU A 14 21.10 -4.08 -4.31
C GLU A 14 20.15 -4.58 -3.26
N LEU A 15 19.25 -3.69 -2.77
CA LEU A 15 18.15 -4.10 -1.90
C LEU A 15 17.45 -5.23 -2.65
N PRO A 16 17.28 -6.41 -2.02
CA PRO A 16 16.66 -7.53 -2.73
C PRO A 16 15.37 -7.06 -3.34
N GLU A 17 15.10 -7.40 -4.60
CA GLU A 17 13.86 -7.05 -5.35
C GLU A 17 12.59 -7.28 -4.52
N ALA A 18 12.65 -8.18 -3.56
CA ALA A 18 11.58 -8.44 -2.59
C ALA A 18 11.16 -7.21 -1.75
N PHE A 19 11.92 -6.14 -1.74
CA PHE A 19 11.63 -4.92 -0.98
C PHE A 19 11.21 -3.73 -1.85
N SER A 20 11.21 -3.85 -3.17
CA SER A 20 10.70 -2.80 -4.07
C SER A 20 9.19 -2.61 -3.89
N LEU A 21 8.70 -1.42 -4.20
CA LEU A 21 7.26 -1.17 -4.19
C LEU A 21 6.51 -2.05 -5.18
N ASP A 22 7.12 -2.35 -6.32
CA ASP A 22 6.52 -3.22 -7.33
C ASP A 22 6.34 -4.65 -6.82
N ALA A 23 7.35 -5.18 -6.13
CA ALA A 23 7.25 -6.49 -5.47
C ALA A 23 6.20 -6.50 -4.36
N LEU A 24 6.11 -5.43 -3.57
CA LEU A 24 5.05 -5.28 -2.56
C LEU A 24 3.67 -5.28 -3.17
N VAL A 25 3.44 -4.52 -4.22
CA VAL A 25 2.15 -4.48 -4.94
C VAL A 25 1.75 -5.88 -5.41
N ALA A 26 2.71 -6.64 -5.97
CA ALA A 26 2.46 -8.03 -6.37
C ALA A 26 2.03 -8.91 -5.18
N GLN A 27 2.59 -8.67 -3.99
CA GLN A 27 2.21 -9.41 -2.77
C GLN A 27 0.85 -9.00 -2.20
N LEU A 28 0.36 -7.80 -2.50
CA LEU A 28 -0.95 -7.33 -2.05
C LEU A 28 -2.11 -8.00 -2.78
N LEU A 29 -1.86 -8.50 -3.98
CA LEU A 29 -2.84 -9.15 -4.83
C LEU A 29 -2.81 -10.67 -4.62
N PRO A 30 -3.93 -11.39 -4.75
CA PRO A 30 -3.96 -12.83 -4.58
C PRO A 30 -3.17 -13.53 -5.69
N LYS A 31 -2.30 -14.47 -5.31
CA LYS A 31 -1.44 -15.21 -6.24
C LYS A 31 -2.16 -16.31 -7.01
N LYS A 32 -3.19 -16.89 -6.43
CA LYS A 32 -4.00 -17.95 -7.02
C LYS A 32 -5.44 -17.49 -7.10
N VAL A 33 -5.92 -17.28 -8.30
CA VAL A 33 -7.32 -17.01 -8.56
C VAL A 33 -7.99 -18.33 -8.89
N ARG A 34 -9.00 -18.74 -8.10
CA ARG A 34 -9.90 -19.82 -8.52
C ARG A 34 -10.54 -19.42 -9.84
N LYS A 35 -10.80 -20.36 -10.74
CA LYS A 35 -11.41 -20.08 -12.05
C LYS A 35 -12.67 -19.22 -11.96
N ASP A 36 -13.38 -19.28 -10.85
CA ASP A 36 -14.64 -18.56 -10.62
C ASP A 36 -14.49 -17.25 -9.84
N ALA A 37 -13.27 -16.87 -9.44
CA ALA A 37 -13.00 -15.73 -8.55
C ALA A 37 -12.17 -14.63 -9.23
N THR A 38 -12.51 -14.27 -10.48
CA THR A 38 -11.88 -13.17 -11.22
C THR A 38 -12.17 -11.79 -10.61
N THR A 39 -13.19 -11.71 -9.77
CA THR A 39 -13.68 -10.47 -9.16
C THR A 39 -12.72 -9.93 -8.08
N GLU A 40 -12.14 -10.79 -7.25
CA GLU A 40 -11.29 -10.35 -6.12
C GLU A 40 -10.05 -9.59 -6.56
N PRO A 41 -9.23 -10.05 -7.52
CA PRO A 41 -8.07 -9.30 -7.98
C PRO A 41 -8.43 -7.93 -8.54
N ARG A 42 -9.49 -7.82 -9.32
CA ARG A 42 -9.95 -6.54 -9.87
C ARG A 42 -10.46 -5.61 -8.78
N LEU A 43 -11.22 -6.14 -7.83
CA LEU A 43 -11.71 -5.40 -6.68
C LEU A 43 -10.56 -4.76 -5.89
N LEU A 44 -9.51 -5.52 -5.64
CA LEU A 44 -8.33 -5.02 -4.93
C LEU A 44 -7.55 -4.00 -5.76
N ARG A 45 -7.37 -4.20 -7.06
CA ARG A 45 -6.75 -3.21 -7.94
C ARG A 45 -7.50 -1.88 -7.93
N LEU A 46 -8.82 -1.92 -8.02
CA LEU A 46 -9.66 -0.71 -7.94
C LEU A 46 -9.56 -0.04 -6.56
N THR A 47 -9.70 -0.79 -5.49
CA THR A 47 -9.63 -0.28 -4.11
C THR A 47 -8.27 0.36 -3.80
N LEU A 48 -7.18 -0.24 -4.27
CA LEU A 48 -5.83 0.25 -4.06
C LEU A 48 -5.43 1.39 -5.01
N GLY A 49 -6.27 1.72 -5.98
CA GLY A 49 -5.98 2.76 -6.97
C GLY A 49 -5.01 2.35 -8.06
N LEU A 50 -4.78 1.05 -8.26
CA LEU A 50 -3.96 0.50 -9.35
C LEU A 50 -4.67 0.53 -10.70
N GLU A 51 -5.99 0.49 -10.69
CA GLU A 51 -6.87 0.58 -11.84
C GLU A 51 -7.86 1.72 -11.61
N PRO A 52 -8.03 2.65 -12.56
CA PRO A 52 -8.97 3.76 -12.40
C PRO A 52 -10.43 3.28 -12.53
N LEU A 53 -11.32 3.95 -11.82
CA LEU A 53 -12.77 3.79 -12.00
C LEU A 53 -13.20 4.48 -13.31
N SER A 54 -14.11 3.85 -14.07
CA SER A 54 -14.56 4.37 -15.35
C SER A 54 -15.45 5.62 -15.24
N LYS A 55 -16.14 5.81 -14.12
CA LYS A 55 -17.18 6.84 -13.94
C LYS A 55 -16.87 7.91 -12.90
N VAL A 56 -15.79 7.77 -12.15
CA VAL A 56 -15.43 8.70 -11.08
C VAL A 56 -14.10 9.36 -11.42
N LYS A 57 -14.10 10.68 -11.54
CA LYS A 57 -12.85 11.44 -11.66
C LYS A 57 -11.99 11.20 -10.43
N ALA A 58 -10.85 10.59 -10.66
CA ALA A 58 -9.63 10.60 -9.86
C ALA A 58 -9.76 10.90 -8.36
N ALA A 59 -10.64 10.21 -7.65
CA ALA A 59 -10.47 10.08 -6.21
C ALA A 59 -9.22 9.24 -5.99
N THR A 60 -8.30 9.69 -5.17
CA THR A 60 -7.05 9.01 -4.88
C THR A 60 -7.30 7.58 -4.40
N TRP A 61 -8.36 7.38 -3.62
CA TRP A 61 -8.86 6.08 -3.20
C TRP A 61 -10.38 6.05 -3.28
N PRO A 62 -10.96 5.14 -4.05
CA PRO A 62 -12.40 5.04 -4.18
C PRO A 62 -13.06 4.55 -2.90
N ALA A 63 -14.31 4.95 -2.68
CA ALA A 63 -15.16 4.39 -1.65
C ALA A 63 -15.61 2.97 -2.04
N GLN A 64 -15.98 2.16 -1.05
CA GLN A 64 -16.46 0.79 -1.30
C GLN A 64 -17.70 0.75 -2.21
N ASN A 65 -18.61 1.73 -2.08
CA ASN A 65 -19.78 1.84 -2.95
C ASN A 65 -19.41 2.09 -4.42
N ASP A 66 -18.36 2.86 -4.67
CA ASP A 66 -17.90 3.13 -6.03
C ASP A 66 -17.31 1.86 -6.67
N VAL A 67 -16.53 1.11 -5.92
CA VAL A 67 -15.99 -0.19 -6.35
C VAL A 67 -17.10 -1.19 -6.59
N ALA A 68 -18.09 -1.25 -5.70
CA ALA A 68 -19.24 -2.14 -5.83
C ALA A 68 -20.02 -1.86 -7.14
N ARG A 69 -20.28 -0.60 -7.44
CA ARG A 69 -20.94 -0.18 -8.69
C ARG A 69 -20.13 -0.51 -9.94
N GLU A 70 -18.81 -0.28 -9.90
CA GLU A 70 -17.92 -0.56 -11.03
C GLU A 70 -17.90 -2.04 -11.40
N ILE A 71 -17.89 -2.93 -10.42
CA ILE A 71 -17.82 -4.38 -10.62
C ILE A 71 -19.21 -5.00 -10.80
N GLY A 72 -20.26 -4.38 -10.29
CA GLY A 72 -21.62 -4.91 -10.32
C GLY A 72 -21.91 -5.89 -9.18
N ILE A 73 -21.35 -5.66 -8.01
CA ILE A 73 -21.57 -6.46 -6.79
C ILE A 73 -22.11 -5.57 -5.67
N SER A 74 -22.54 -6.17 -4.56
CA SER A 74 -23.01 -5.42 -3.40
C SER A 74 -21.86 -4.83 -2.57
N GLN A 75 -22.11 -3.74 -1.86
CA GLN A 75 -21.13 -3.15 -0.94
C GLN A 75 -20.73 -4.13 0.18
N PRO A 76 -21.65 -4.94 0.78
CA PRO A 76 -21.24 -5.97 1.73
C PRO A 76 -20.26 -7.01 1.16
N GLN A 77 -20.37 -7.37 -0.12
CA GLN A 77 -19.42 -8.26 -0.78
C GLN A 77 -18.03 -7.62 -0.90
N VAL A 78 -17.96 -6.33 -1.25
CA VAL A 78 -16.71 -5.56 -1.26
C VAL A 78 -16.09 -5.54 0.14
N SER A 79 -16.89 -5.24 1.15
CA SER A 79 -16.44 -5.20 2.55
C SER A 79 -15.87 -6.53 3.04
N ARG A 80 -16.54 -7.64 2.72
CA ARG A 80 -16.06 -8.98 3.08
C ARG A 80 -14.75 -9.34 2.39
N THR A 81 -14.63 -9.04 1.11
CA THR A 81 -13.40 -9.30 0.35
C THR A 81 -12.25 -8.47 0.90
N LEU A 82 -12.49 -7.21 1.20
CA LEU A 82 -11.50 -6.33 1.79
C LEU A 82 -11.07 -6.79 3.20
N SER A 83 -11.99 -7.28 4.01
CA SER A 83 -11.66 -7.84 5.32
C SER A 83 -10.73 -9.05 5.23
N ARG A 84 -10.96 -9.94 4.27
CA ARG A 84 -10.04 -11.07 4.00
C ARG A 84 -8.68 -10.61 3.52
N ALA A 85 -8.64 -9.59 2.67
CA ALA A 85 -7.38 -9.01 2.23
C ALA A 85 -6.59 -8.39 3.39
N ARG A 86 -7.24 -7.67 4.29
CA ARG A 86 -6.63 -7.11 5.51
C ARG A 86 -5.99 -8.19 6.39
N GLU A 87 -6.63 -9.32 6.55
CA GLU A 87 -6.07 -10.45 7.31
C GLU A 87 -4.78 -10.99 6.67
N ARG A 88 -4.74 -11.10 5.34
CA ARG A 88 -3.53 -11.49 4.62
C ARG A 88 -2.42 -10.44 4.77
N TRP A 89 -2.75 -9.17 4.60
CA TRP A 89 -1.80 -8.07 4.72
C TRP A 89 -1.25 -7.94 6.15
N LEU A 90 -2.06 -8.20 7.15
CA LEU A 90 -1.63 -8.20 8.56
C LEU A 90 -0.51 -9.23 8.81
N ARG A 91 -0.53 -10.35 8.10
CA ARG A 91 0.49 -11.40 8.21
C ARG A 91 1.70 -11.16 7.32
N ASN A 92 1.63 -10.21 6.41
CA ASN A 92 2.72 -9.88 5.50
C ASN A 92 3.76 -9.00 6.21
N ARG A 93 4.98 -9.53 6.33
CA ARG A 93 6.09 -8.81 7.01
C ARG A 93 6.45 -7.48 6.33
N ASN A 94 6.35 -7.41 5.01
CA ASN A 94 6.67 -6.20 4.27
C ASN A 94 5.62 -5.11 4.48
N VAL A 95 4.35 -5.47 4.56
CA VAL A 95 3.27 -4.55 4.94
C VAL A 95 3.47 -4.05 6.38
N THR A 96 3.84 -4.92 7.29
CA THR A 96 4.16 -4.55 8.68
C THR A 96 5.30 -3.56 8.74
N ARG A 97 6.37 -3.77 7.98
CA ARG A 97 7.50 -2.82 7.89
C ARG A 97 7.08 -1.46 7.37
N VAL A 98 6.25 -1.41 6.34
CA VAL A 98 5.71 -0.14 5.82
C VAL A 98 4.88 0.57 6.90
N ARG A 99 4.03 -0.15 7.61
CA ARG A 99 3.24 0.42 8.72
C ARG A 99 4.13 1.01 9.82
N ASP A 100 5.20 0.32 10.18
CA ASP A 100 6.19 0.78 11.16
C ASP A 100 6.96 2.00 10.66
N GLU A 101 7.37 2.01 9.39
CA GLU A 101 8.05 3.15 8.77
C GLU A 101 7.16 4.40 8.75
N VAL A 102 5.89 4.26 8.44
CA VAL A 102 4.92 5.36 8.49
C VAL A 102 4.75 5.88 9.92
N ALA A 103 4.63 4.99 10.90
CA ALA A 103 4.54 5.36 12.31
C ALA A 103 5.78 6.13 12.78
N GLU A 104 6.97 5.69 12.38
CA GLU A 104 8.23 6.37 12.70
C GLU A 104 8.34 7.74 12.03
N ALA A 105 7.99 7.84 10.75
CA ALA A 105 7.99 9.10 10.01
C ALA A 105 7.02 10.12 10.63
N LEU A 106 5.86 9.67 11.08
CA LEU A 106 4.90 10.51 11.79
C LEU A 106 5.45 11.04 13.10
N ARG A 107 6.11 10.19 13.90
CA ARG A 107 6.77 10.64 15.14
C ARG A 107 7.85 11.67 14.86
N ALA A 108 8.69 11.43 13.85
CA ALA A 108 9.76 12.35 13.46
C ALA A 108 9.22 13.71 12.95
N SER A 109 8.00 13.75 12.43
CA SER A 109 7.36 14.93 11.83
C SER A 109 6.38 15.64 12.77
N GLY A 110 6.35 15.28 14.05
CA GLY A 110 5.43 15.87 15.01
C GLY A 110 3.99 15.36 14.93
N GLY A 111 3.75 14.22 14.29
CA GLY A 111 2.48 13.51 14.28
C GLY A 111 1.60 13.75 13.07
N VAL A 112 2.01 14.58 12.12
CA VAL A 112 1.25 14.87 10.89
C VAL A 112 2.17 14.83 9.68
N LEU A 113 1.73 14.12 8.64
CA LEU A 113 2.36 14.05 7.32
C LEU A 113 1.32 14.13 6.21
N ALA A 114 1.62 14.81 5.13
CA ALA A 114 0.81 14.72 3.92
C ALA A 114 0.96 13.33 3.28
N ALA A 115 -0.11 12.81 2.70
CA ALA A 115 -0.07 11.51 2.01
C ALA A 115 0.99 11.45 0.91
N GLY A 116 1.16 12.54 0.17
CA GLY A 116 2.22 12.66 -0.85
C GLY A 116 3.64 12.59 -0.27
N ASP A 117 3.86 13.05 0.96
CA ASP A 117 5.15 12.93 1.63
C ASP A 117 5.44 11.49 2.02
N VAL A 118 4.42 10.74 2.46
CA VAL A 118 4.53 9.31 2.74
C VAL A 118 4.85 8.53 1.47
N GLU A 119 4.17 8.83 0.36
CA GLU A 119 4.45 8.21 -0.95
C GLU A 119 5.91 8.45 -1.38
N ARG A 120 6.40 9.69 -1.29
CA ARG A 120 7.79 10.03 -1.61
C ARG A 120 8.80 9.33 -0.71
N LEU A 121 8.51 9.23 0.56
CA LEU A 121 9.35 8.52 1.54
C LEU A 121 9.47 7.03 1.17
N LEU A 122 8.37 6.38 0.84
CA LEU A 122 8.37 4.98 0.43
C LEU A 122 9.10 4.76 -0.89
N LEU A 123 8.92 5.66 -1.86
CA LEU A 123 9.66 5.62 -3.13
C LEU A 123 11.16 5.78 -2.92
N ALA A 124 11.58 6.68 -2.05
CA ALA A 124 12.99 6.89 -1.72
C ALA A 124 13.60 5.68 -0.99
N ALA A 125 12.84 5.05 -0.09
CA ALA A 125 13.33 3.93 0.71
C ALA A 125 13.36 2.61 -0.06
N ARG A 126 12.42 2.38 -0.98
CA ARG A 126 12.20 1.07 -1.62
C ARG A 126 12.37 1.07 -3.13
N GLY A 127 12.15 2.20 -3.78
CA GLY A 127 12.21 2.32 -5.22
C GLY A 127 11.09 1.61 -5.98
N SER A 128 11.02 1.90 -7.25
CA SER A 128 10.16 1.26 -8.24
C SER A 128 10.86 1.30 -9.60
N ALA A 129 10.77 0.22 -10.36
CA ALA A 129 11.24 0.16 -11.74
C ALA A 129 10.25 0.75 -12.74
N GLU A 130 9.02 1.04 -12.28
CA GLU A 130 7.98 1.61 -13.10
C GLU A 130 8.22 3.10 -13.38
N GLU A 131 7.74 3.56 -14.53
CA GLU A 131 7.65 4.99 -14.88
C GLU A 131 6.31 5.59 -14.40
N GLU A 132 6.21 6.92 -14.39
CA GLU A 132 4.94 7.58 -14.13
C GLU A 132 3.92 7.32 -15.25
N PRO A 133 2.64 7.14 -14.95
CA PRO A 133 2.01 7.30 -13.64
C PRO A 133 1.99 6.03 -12.76
N ALA A 134 2.45 4.89 -13.26
CA ALA A 134 2.43 3.62 -12.54
C ALA A 134 3.27 3.66 -11.25
N ARG A 135 4.41 4.32 -11.29
CA ARG A 135 5.29 4.52 -10.13
C ARG A 135 4.57 5.13 -8.93
N THR A 136 3.85 6.23 -9.14
CA THR A 136 3.06 6.89 -8.08
C THR A 136 1.88 6.02 -7.65
N ARG A 137 1.22 5.34 -8.57
CA ARG A 137 0.12 4.41 -8.25
C ARG A 137 0.58 3.27 -7.36
N HIS A 138 1.77 2.72 -7.58
CA HIS A 138 2.35 1.68 -6.74
C HIS A 138 2.60 2.17 -5.31
N ALA A 139 3.18 3.35 -5.16
CA ALA A 139 3.37 3.96 -3.84
C ALA A 139 2.04 4.18 -3.12
N ARG A 140 1.04 4.72 -3.79
CA ARG A 140 -0.31 4.93 -3.24
C ARG A 140 -0.98 3.62 -2.84
N ALA A 141 -0.85 2.59 -3.65
CA ALA A 141 -1.42 1.27 -3.35
C ALA A 141 -0.83 0.69 -2.07
N VAL A 142 0.47 0.80 -1.87
CA VAL A 142 1.16 0.34 -0.66
C VAL A 142 0.71 1.14 0.57
N VAL A 143 0.60 2.45 0.44
CA VAL A 143 0.06 3.31 1.52
C VAL A 143 -1.38 2.93 1.87
N ARG A 144 -2.22 2.67 0.87
CA ARG A 144 -3.62 2.26 1.09
C ARG A 144 -3.71 0.93 1.82
N ALA A 145 -2.93 -0.07 1.40
CA ALA A 145 -2.91 -1.37 2.06
C ALA A 145 -2.42 -1.26 3.51
N ALA A 146 -1.39 -0.49 3.75
CA ALA A 146 -0.89 -0.21 5.10
C ALA A 146 -1.95 0.49 5.96
N TYR A 147 -2.64 1.49 5.42
CA TYR A 147 -3.72 2.20 6.09
C TYR A 147 -4.89 1.27 6.44
N GLU A 148 -5.36 0.48 5.47
CA GLU A 148 -6.46 -0.45 5.68
C GLU A 148 -6.13 -1.49 6.76
N THR A 149 -4.88 -1.93 6.83
CA THR A 149 -4.42 -2.86 7.85
C THR A 149 -4.33 -2.20 9.22
N GLU A 150 -3.75 -1.00 9.30
CA GLU A 150 -3.64 -0.23 10.56
C GLU A 150 -5.00 0.14 11.13
N LYS A 151 -5.92 0.60 10.27
CA LYS A 151 -7.30 0.92 10.63
C LYS A 151 -8.06 -0.26 11.24
N GLY A 152 -7.75 -1.48 10.82
CA GLY A 152 -8.35 -2.70 11.34
C GLY A 152 -7.81 -3.15 12.70
N MET A 153 -6.75 -2.51 13.21
CA MET A 153 -6.18 -2.82 14.52
C MET A 153 -7.07 -2.28 15.65
N LYS A 154 -6.98 -2.92 16.83
CA LYS A 154 -7.70 -2.45 18.02
C LYS A 154 -7.30 -1.04 18.43
N GLU A 155 -6.00 -0.74 18.32
CA GLU A 155 -5.41 0.57 18.58
C GLU A 155 -4.58 1.02 17.39
N PRO A 156 -5.20 1.68 16.39
CA PRO A 156 -4.46 2.20 15.25
C PRO A 156 -3.43 3.24 15.70
N ARG A 157 -2.18 3.09 15.26
CA ARG A 157 -1.10 4.02 15.59
C ARG A 157 -1.17 5.30 14.76
N TRP A 158 -1.79 5.22 13.59
CA TRP A 158 -1.98 6.34 12.67
C TRP A 158 -3.22 6.13 11.81
N LEU A 159 -3.78 7.22 11.36
CA LEU A 159 -4.97 7.26 10.52
C LEU A 159 -4.75 8.23 9.36
N LEU A 160 -5.48 8.02 8.29
CA LEU A 160 -5.54 8.95 7.18
C LEU A 160 -6.72 9.90 7.35
N HIS A 161 -6.45 11.19 7.32
CA HIS A 161 -7.47 12.22 7.26
C HIS A 161 -7.59 12.74 5.83
N ARG A 162 -8.80 12.74 5.29
CA ARG A 162 -9.09 13.53 4.09
C ARG A 162 -9.34 14.96 4.51
N ALA A 163 -8.43 15.86 4.15
CA ALA A 163 -8.70 17.28 4.28
C ALA A 163 -9.70 17.67 3.18
N GLY A 164 -10.89 18.12 3.58
CA GLY A 164 -11.76 18.91 2.72
C GLY A 164 -12.81 18.16 1.90
N ASP A 165 -13.67 17.39 2.53
CA ASP A 165 -15.06 17.29 2.10
C ASP A 165 -15.90 18.26 2.97
N ARG A 166 -16.02 19.47 2.50
CA ARG A 166 -17.09 20.39 2.87
C ARG A 166 -18.07 20.46 1.74
#